data_a7096565ae415eb503fa3c8f29d0ae58
#
_entry.id   a7096565ae415eb503fa3c8f29d0ae58
#
_cell.length_a   1.000
_cell.length_b   1.000
_cell.length_c   1.000
_cell.angle_alpha   90.00
_cell.angle_beta   90.00
_cell.angle_gamma   90.00
#
_symmetry.space_group_name_H-M   'P 1'
#
loop_
_entity.id
_entity.type
_entity.pdbx_description
1 polymer ?
#
loop_
_entity_poly.entity_id
_entity_poly.type
_entity_poly.pdbx_seq_one_letter_code
_entity_poly.pdbx_strand_id
1 'polypeptide(L)'
;LVFNGEIYNYRELKRSLISKGLVFRTEGDTEVLSNYLKEYGGDRLEEIDGMFAFAYYKEKSLILATDVFGEKPLYWYQNEKGFYFSSEPAPLISLLGLKLNPNETLIKEFNTLGYLSAGKTFYEGLVSCEPGSFLEVKQNQKVNKRVYWKKPEFFEEKGRIHPLGESEIDEIHSLIIESLRNRIYSDVPMGLFLSSGIDSSLIGCLLKRELNLDVLSLTVSFDKGLVHDE
;
A
#
# COMPACT_ATOMS: atom_id res chain seq x y z
N LEU A 1 4.15 -15.23 -9.43
CA LEU A 1 4.00 -13.99 -8.69
C LEU A 1 4.36 -12.82 -9.61
N VAL A 2 3.53 -11.79 -9.64
CA VAL A 2 3.83 -10.43 -10.13
C VAL A 2 3.69 -9.52 -8.92
N PHE A 3 4.69 -8.71 -8.64
CA PHE A 3 4.80 -7.94 -7.41
C PHE A 3 5.36 -6.55 -7.69
N ASN A 4 4.76 -5.54 -7.11
CA ASN A 4 5.21 -4.16 -7.09
C ASN A 4 5.16 -3.65 -5.67
N GLY A 5 6.29 -3.33 -5.08
CA GLY A 5 6.38 -2.85 -3.70
C GLY A 5 7.59 -3.33 -2.96
N GLU A 6 7.52 -3.24 -1.64
CA GLU A 6 8.55 -3.67 -0.69
C GLU A 6 7.88 -4.29 0.54
N ILE A 7 8.41 -5.43 0.99
CA ILE A 7 7.98 -6.09 2.23
C ILE A 7 8.99 -5.74 3.33
N TYR A 8 8.64 -4.87 4.24
CA TYR A 8 9.55 -4.35 5.26
C TYR A 8 10.00 -5.42 6.25
N ASN A 9 9.10 -6.29 6.68
CA ASN A 9 9.39 -7.37 7.61
C ASN A 9 9.82 -8.69 6.92
N TYR A 10 10.27 -8.67 5.65
CA TYR A 10 10.61 -9.89 4.90
C TYR A 10 11.65 -10.77 5.59
N ARG A 11 12.58 -10.18 6.34
CA ARG A 11 13.62 -10.92 7.07
C ARG A 11 13.04 -11.78 8.19
N GLU A 12 12.00 -11.30 8.85
CA GLU A 12 11.27 -12.03 9.89
C GLU A 12 10.45 -13.16 9.28
N LEU A 13 9.71 -12.86 8.22
CA LEU A 13 8.95 -13.85 7.47
C LEU A 13 9.88 -14.94 6.90
N LYS A 14 11.05 -14.57 6.37
CA LYS A 14 12.07 -15.51 5.89
C LYS A 14 12.54 -16.44 7.00
N ARG A 15 12.88 -15.91 8.19
CA ARG A 15 13.28 -16.72 9.35
C ARG A 15 12.20 -17.71 9.77
N SER A 16 10.94 -17.25 9.82
CA SER A 16 9.79 -18.11 10.10
C SER A 16 9.65 -19.26 9.09
N LEU A 17 9.79 -18.96 7.79
CA LEU A 17 9.70 -19.95 6.73
C LEU A 17 10.89 -20.95 6.75
N ILE A 18 12.10 -20.48 7.06
CA ILE A 18 13.28 -21.34 7.21
C ILE A 18 13.08 -22.33 8.39
N SER A 19 12.51 -21.88 9.51
CA SER A 19 12.20 -22.75 10.65
C SER A 19 11.23 -23.88 10.31
N LYS A 20 10.47 -23.75 9.23
CA LYS A 20 9.59 -24.76 8.65
C LYS A 20 10.25 -25.62 7.57
N GLY A 21 11.55 -25.43 7.35
CA GLY A 21 12.31 -26.23 6.39
C GLY A 21 12.35 -25.69 4.96
N LEU A 22 11.87 -24.46 4.71
CA LEU A 22 11.96 -23.86 3.38
C LEU A 22 13.40 -23.36 3.11
N VAL A 23 13.85 -23.53 1.86
CA VAL A 23 15.16 -23.10 1.41
C VAL A 23 14.99 -21.93 0.46
N PHE A 24 15.84 -20.91 0.60
CA PHE A 24 15.84 -19.69 -0.22
C PHE A 24 17.08 -19.64 -1.10
N ARG A 25 16.94 -19.07 -2.28
CA ARG A 25 18.01 -18.89 -3.27
C ARG A 25 18.49 -17.44 -3.35
N THR A 26 17.66 -16.51 -2.92
CA THR A 26 17.94 -15.07 -2.95
C THR A 26 17.77 -14.45 -1.58
N GLU A 27 18.24 -13.22 -1.43
CA GLU A 27 18.04 -12.43 -0.22
C GLU A 27 16.84 -11.46 -0.34
N GLY A 28 16.21 -11.38 -1.51
CA GLY A 28 15.13 -10.42 -1.78
C GLY A 28 13.78 -10.80 -1.17
N ASP A 29 12.97 -9.81 -0.95
CA ASP A 29 11.61 -9.89 -0.41
C ASP A 29 10.63 -10.62 -1.34
N THR A 30 10.84 -10.53 -2.65
CA THR A 30 9.97 -11.17 -3.67
C THR A 30 9.94 -12.69 -3.53
N GLU A 31 11.10 -13.33 -3.28
CA GLU A 31 11.15 -14.77 -3.04
C GLU A 31 10.47 -15.13 -1.71
N VAL A 32 10.65 -14.28 -0.69
CA VAL A 32 10.00 -14.46 0.61
C VAL A 32 8.49 -14.39 0.45
N LEU A 33 7.97 -13.37 -0.21
CA LEU A 33 6.55 -13.22 -0.49
C LEU A 33 6.01 -14.41 -1.28
N SER A 34 6.74 -14.87 -2.31
CA SER A 34 6.33 -16.03 -3.12
C SER A 34 6.20 -17.31 -2.30
N ASN A 35 7.18 -17.58 -1.44
CA ASN A 35 7.16 -18.75 -0.55
C ASN A 35 6.10 -18.60 0.54
N TYR A 36 5.89 -17.40 1.06
CA TYR A 36 4.85 -17.11 2.03
C TYR A 36 3.46 -17.39 1.47
N LEU A 37 3.17 -16.89 0.27
CA LEU A 37 1.91 -17.13 -0.41
C LEU A 37 1.72 -18.59 -0.84
N LYS A 38 2.81 -19.30 -1.13
CA LYS A 38 2.77 -20.74 -1.39
C LYS A 38 2.32 -21.54 -0.17
N GLU A 39 2.75 -21.13 1.02
CA GLU A 39 2.46 -21.79 2.29
C GLU A 39 1.08 -21.44 2.84
N TYR A 40 0.73 -20.14 2.82
CA TYR A 40 -0.46 -19.64 3.52
C TYR A 40 -1.57 -19.13 2.60
N GLY A 41 -1.29 -18.95 1.29
CA GLY A 41 -2.25 -18.29 0.40
C GLY A 41 -2.55 -16.86 0.85
N GLY A 42 -3.84 -16.52 0.94
CA GLY A 42 -4.33 -15.24 1.43
C GLY A 42 -4.72 -15.23 2.91
N ASP A 43 -4.50 -16.34 3.64
CA ASP A 43 -5.09 -16.49 4.98
C ASP A 43 -4.32 -15.79 6.11
N ARG A 44 -3.11 -15.29 5.83
CA ARG A 44 -2.25 -14.62 6.81
C ARG A 44 -1.62 -13.32 6.26
N LEU A 45 -2.32 -12.61 5.38
CA LEU A 45 -1.80 -11.38 4.78
C LEU A 45 -1.63 -10.25 5.80
N GLU A 46 -2.33 -10.30 6.90
CA GLU A 46 -2.20 -9.35 8.02
C GLU A 46 -0.83 -9.39 8.71
N GLU A 47 -0.05 -10.44 8.51
CA GLU A 47 1.32 -10.55 9.04
C GLU A 47 2.37 -9.85 8.15
N ILE A 48 1.99 -9.44 6.95
CA ILE A 48 2.89 -8.78 6.01
C ILE A 48 2.88 -7.27 6.28
N ASP A 49 4.02 -6.73 6.69
CA ASP A 49 4.25 -5.29 6.79
C ASP A 49 5.00 -4.82 5.53
N GLY A 50 4.43 -3.84 4.82
CA GLY A 50 5.01 -3.34 3.59
C GLY A 50 4.06 -2.46 2.79
N MET A 51 4.60 -1.86 1.74
CA MET A 51 3.84 -1.21 0.69
C MET A 51 3.80 -2.14 -0.52
N PHE A 52 2.64 -2.63 -0.93
CA PHE A 52 2.60 -3.63 -1.99
C PHE A 52 1.30 -3.70 -2.78
N ALA A 53 1.46 -4.11 -4.03
CA ALA A 53 0.41 -4.71 -4.83
C ALA A 53 0.97 -5.98 -5.47
N PHE A 54 0.23 -7.07 -5.42
CA PHE A 54 0.67 -8.31 -6.06
C PHE A 54 -0.47 -9.09 -6.71
N ALA A 55 -0.07 -9.94 -7.66
CA ALA A 55 -0.87 -11.00 -8.24
C ALA A 55 -0.14 -12.33 -8.08
N TYR A 56 -0.75 -13.30 -7.43
CA TYR A 56 -0.20 -14.63 -7.21
C TYR A 56 -1.11 -15.70 -7.80
N TYR A 57 -0.60 -16.45 -8.77
CA TYR A 57 -1.36 -17.51 -9.42
C TYR A 57 -0.82 -18.87 -9.03
N LYS A 58 -1.69 -19.72 -8.50
CA LYS A 58 -1.38 -21.10 -8.14
C LYS A 58 -2.64 -21.96 -8.28
N GLU A 59 -2.50 -23.17 -8.83
CA GLU A 59 -3.55 -24.20 -8.85
C GLU A 59 -4.91 -23.67 -9.38
N LYS A 60 -4.87 -22.86 -10.46
CA LYS A 60 -6.06 -22.28 -11.09
C LYS A 60 -6.81 -21.25 -10.22
N SER A 61 -6.17 -20.75 -9.19
CA SER A 61 -6.63 -19.63 -8.39
C SER A 61 -5.65 -18.45 -8.50
N LEU A 62 -6.19 -17.25 -8.62
CA LEU A 62 -5.44 -16.01 -8.66
C LEU A 62 -5.77 -15.21 -7.40
N ILE A 63 -4.75 -14.81 -6.66
CA ILE A 63 -4.88 -13.88 -5.54
C ILE A 63 -4.34 -12.52 -5.99
N LEU A 64 -5.14 -11.48 -5.81
CA LEU A 64 -4.76 -10.09 -6.01
C LEU A 64 -4.89 -9.36 -4.68
N ALA A 65 -3.85 -8.69 -4.22
CA ALA A 65 -3.89 -7.96 -2.96
C ALA A 65 -3.17 -6.62 -3.06
N THR A 66 -3.59 -5.69 -2.23
CA THR A 66 -2.92 -4.41 -1.97
C THR A 66 -2.63 -4.28 -0.49
N ASP A 67 -1.64 -3.48 -0.14
CA ASP A 67 -1.27 -3.20 1.24
C ASP A 67 -2.40 -2.52 2.05
N VAL A 68 -2.15 -2.39 3.34
CA VAL A 68 -3.11 -1.87 4.33
C VAL A 68 -3.60 -0.46 4.00
N PHE A 69 -2.76 0.38 3.40
CA PHE A 69 -3.09 1.75 3.04
C PHE A 69 -3.38 1.94 1.54
N GLY A 70 -3.12 0.92 0.70
CA GLY A 70 -3.25 1.02 -0.75
C GLY A 70 -2.18 1.92 -1.36
N GLU A 71 -0.98 1.95 -0.78
CA GLU A 71 0.15 2.73 -1.27
C GLU A 71 0.56 2.32 -2.69
N LYS A 72 0.42 1.02 -3.00
CA LYS A 72 0.58 0.52 -4.36
C LYS A 72 -0.78 0.23 -4.99
N PRO A 73 -1.16 0.97 -6.03
CA PRO A 73 -2.46 0.80 -6.66
C PRO A 73 -2.54 -0.51 -7.46
N LEU A 74 -3.75 -1.07 -7.51
CA LEU A 74 -4.08 -2.23 -8.34
C LEU A 74 -5.52 -2.10 -8.81
N TYR A 75 -5.72 -2.23 -10.12
CA TYR A 75 -7.03 -2.14 -10.76
C TYR A 75 -7.37 -3.45 -11.45
N TRP A 76 -8.65 -3.75 -11.54
CA TRP A 76 -9.11 -4.92 -12.24
C TRP A 76 -10.39 -4.65 -13.05
N TYR A 77 -10.55 -5.45 -14.06
CA TYR A 77 -11.72 -5.45 -14.95
C TYR A 77 -12.07 -6.90 -15.30
N GLN A 78 -13.35 -7.19 -15.37
CA GLN A 78 -13.84 -8.53 -15.74
C GLN A 78 -14.91 -8.43 -16.81
N ASN A 79 -14.85 -9.33 -17.79
CA ASN A 79 -15.88 -9.55 -18.80
C ASN A 79 -16.01 -11.05 -19.09
N GLU A 80 -16.86 -11.41 -20.09
CA GLU A 80 -17.06 -12.79 -20.50
C GLU A 80 -15.78 -13.49 -20.99
N LYS A 81 -14.79 -12.74 -21.48
CA LYS A 81 -13.54 -13.28 -22.04
C LYS A 81 -12.48 -13.54 -20.95
N GLY A 82 -12.56 -12.88 -19.81
CA GLY A 82 -11.56 -13.07 -18.77
C GLY A 82 -11.59 -12.04 -17.65
N PHE A 83 -10.62 -12.23 -16.76
CA PHE A 83 -10.29 -11.35 -15.66
C PHE A 83 -8.93 -10.70 -15.95
N TYR A 84 -8.84 -9.39 -15.82
CA TYR A 84 -7.67 -8.57 -16.18
C TYR A 84 -7.32 -7.66 -15.02
N PHE A 85 -6.03 -7.40 -14.83
CA PHE A 85 -5.55 -6.50 -13.77
C PHE A 85 -4.33 -5.71 -14.23
N SER A 86 -4.12 -4.55 -13.62
CA SER A 86 -2.97 -3.68 -13.86
C SER A 86 -2.75 -2.73 -12.69
N SER A 87 -1.54 -2.22 -12.52
CA SER A 87 -1.25 -1.14 -11.57
C SER A 87 -1.88 0.21 -11.96
N GLU A 88 -2.30 0.37 -13.21
CA GLU A 88 -2.95 1.59 -13.71
C GLU A 88 -4.17 1.27 -14.57
N PRO A 89 -5.19 2.17 -14.65
CA PRO A 89 -6.36 2.00 -15.50
C PRO A 89 -6.04 2.04 -16.99
N ALA A 90 -5.14 2.94 -17.40
CA ALA A 90 -4.88 3.21 -18.81
C ALA A 90 -4.45 1.98 -19.63
N PRO A 91 -3.54 1.10 -19.15
CA PRO A 91 -3.20 -0.14 -19.85
C PRO A 91 -4.40 -1.06 -20.08
N LEU A 92 -5.29 -1.22 -19.08
CA LEU A 92 -6.49 -2.05 -19.24
C LEU A 92 -7.41 -1.50 -20.29
N ILE A 93 -7.67 -0.19 -20.27
CA ILE A 93 -8.54 0.49 -21.23
C ILE A 93 -7.98 0.34 -22.64
N SER A 94 -6.68 0.62 -22.81
CA SER A 94 -6.04 0.62 -24.12
C SER A 94 -5.90 -0.78 -24.71
N LEU A 95 -5.34 -1.74 -23.97
CA LEU A 95 -5.07 -3.10 -24.46
C LEU A 95 -6.33 -3.90 -24.74
N LEU A 96 -7.38 -3.67 -23.97
CA LEU A 96 -8.65 -4.36 -24.16
C LEU A 96 -9.61 -3.62 -25.11
N GLY A 97 -9.23 -2.42 -25.58
CA GLY A 97 -10.08 -1.58 -26.42
C GLY A 97 -11.40 -1.22 -25.75
N LEU A 98 -11.37 -0.99 -24.43
CA LEU A 98 -12.59 -0.76 -23.66
C LEU A 98 -13.19 0.60 -23.99
N LYS A 99 -14.48 0.61 -24.24
CA LYS A 99 -15.29 1.82 -24.33
C LYS A 99 -16.09 1.92 -23.01
N LEU A 100 -15.46 2.48 -22.00
CA LEU A 100 -16.06 2.60 -20.68
C LEU A 100 -16.85 3.89 -20.56
N ASN A 101 -18.02 3.82 -19.94
CA ASN A 101 -18.80 5.01 -19.62
C ASN A 101 -18.21 5.71 -18.38
N PRO A 102 -18.09 7.04 -18.42
CA PRO A 102 -17.75 7.80 -17.23
C PRO A 102 -18.85 7.66 -16.17
N ASN A 103 -18.45 7.49 -14.92
CA ASN A 103 -19.39 7.52 -13.80
C ASN A 103 -19.57 8.97 -13.32
N GLU A 104 -20.64 9.61 -13.74
CA GLU A 104 -20.91 11.02 -13.42
C GLU A 104 -21.02 11.28 -11.91
N THR A 105 -21.53 10.32 -11.15
CA THR A 105 -21.64 10.45 -9.68
C THR A 105 -20.26 10.52 -9.05
N LEU A 106 -19.32 9.68 -9.49
CA LEU A 106 -17.95 9.67 -8.97
C LEU A 106 -17.13 10.87 -9.45
N ILE A 107 -17.42 11.40 -10.63
CA ILE A 107 -16.84 12.68 -11.08
C ILE A 107 -17.28 13.82 -10.15
N LYS A 108 -18.56 13.87 -9.78
CA LYS A 108 -19.06 14.86 -8.82
C LYS A 108 -18.46 14.67 -7.41
N GLU A 109 -18.33 13.40 -6.95
CA GLU A 109 -17.67 13.07 -5.68
C GLU A 109 -16.23 13.60 -5.67
N PHE A 110 -15.47 13.33 -6.73
CA PHE A 110 -14.09 13.80 -6.87
C PHE A 110 -13.99 15.32 -6.89
N ASN A 111 -14.84 16.00 -7.64
CA ASN A 111 -14.85 17.46 -7.70
C ASN A 111 -15.17 18.12 -6.34
N THR A 112 -15.82 17.39 -5.45
CA THR A 112 -16.16 17.88 -4.10
C THR A 112 -15.09 17.56 -3.08
N LEU A 113 -14.54 16.34 -3.13
CA LEU A 113 -13.65 15.80 -2.10
C LEU A 113 -12.16 15.86 -2.50
N GLY A 114 -11.85 15.98 -3.79
CA GLY A 114 -10.48 15.88 -4.33
C GLY A 114 -9.93 14.47 -4.44
N TYR A 115 -10.71 13.46 -4.07
CA TYR A 115 -10.34 12.04 -4.17
C TYR A 115 -11.56 11.14 -4.42
N LEU A 116 -11.31 9.89 -4.79
CA LEU A 116 -12.35 8.85 -4.90
C LEU A 116 -12.29 7.91 -3.70
N SER A 117 -13.46 7.49 -3.24
CA SER A 117 -13.55 6.44 -2.22
C SER A 117 -12.91 5.14 -2.70
N ALA A 118 -12.37 4.35 -1.75
CA ALA A 118 -11.71 3.09 -2.04
C ALA A 118 -12.59 2.13 -2.87
N GLY A 119 -11.96 1.39 -3.77
CA GLY A 119 -12.65 0.45 -4.66
C GLY A 119 -13.29 1.08 -5.90
N LYS A 120 -13.29 2.40 -6.01
CA LYS A 120 -13.96 3.12 -7.10
C LYS A 120 -12.97 3.65 -8.15
N THR A 121 -13.45 3.81 -9.39
CA THR A 121 -12.75 4.50 -10.47
C THR A 121 -13.73 5.42 -11.21
N PHE A 122 -13.22 6.33 -12.05
CA PHE A 122 -14.08 7.18 -12.88
C PHE A 122 -14.88 6.43 -13.94
N TYR A 123 -14.66 5.13 -14.11
CA TYR A 123 -15.23 4.33 -15.18
C TYR A 123 -16.08 3.20 -14.63
N GLU A 124 -17.25 2.99 -15.24
CA GLU A 124 -18.12 1.85 -14.92
C GLU A 124 -17.44 0.52 -15.25
N GLY A 125 -17.53 -0.43 -14.33
CA GLY A 125 -16.98 -1.78 -14.51
C GLY A 125 -15.47 -1.92 -14.27
N LEU A 126 -14.71 -0.82 -14.23
CA LEU A 126 -13.31 -0.82 -13.82
C LEU A 126 -13.23 -0.53 -12.31
N VAL A 127 -12.56 -1.41 -11.57
CA VAL A 127 -12.57 -1.38 -10.11
C VAL A 127 -11.15 -1.23 -9.59
N SER A 128 -10.94 -0.41 -8.57
CA SER A 128 -9.71 -0.36 -7.77
C SER A 128 -9.77 -1.42 -6.66
N CYS A 129 -8.67 -2.14 -6.43
CA CYS A 129 -8.57 -2.98 -5.24
C CYS A 129 -8.63 -2.11 -3.97
N GLU A 130 -9.41 -2.54 -2.99
CA GLU A 130 -9.52 -1.79 -1.75
C GLU A 130 -8.32 -2.05 -0.84
N PRO A 131 -7.78 -1.01 -0.15
CA PRO A 131 -6.74 -1.17 0.85
C PRO A 131 -7.07 -2.23 1.89
N GLY A 132 -6.07 -2.99 2.35
CA GLY A 132 -6.26 -4.03 3.36
C GLY A 132 -7.15 -5.19 2.94
N SER A 133 -7.33 -5.38 1.63
CA SER A 133 -8.15 -6.46 1.09
C SER A 133 -7.44 -7.25 0.00
N PHE A 134 -7.96 -8.45 -0.27
CA PHE A 134 -7.54 -9.23 -1.41
C PHE A 134 -8.73 -9.86 -2.14
N LEU A 135 -8.52 -10.14 -3.41
CA LEU A 135 -9.45 -10.84 -4.27
C LEU A 135 -8.92 -12.24 -4.54
N GLU A 136 -9.76 -13.24 -4.37
CA GLU A 136 -9.53 -14.59 -4.85
C GLU A 136 -10.38 -14.83 -6.10
N VAL A 137 -9.72 -15.04 -7.24
CA VAL A 137 -10.37 -15.26 -8.52
C VAL A 137 -10.16 -16.72 -8.92
N LYS A 138 -11.25 -17.50 -8.99
CA LYS A 138 -11.22 -18.91 -9.36
C LYS A 138 -11.35 -19.11 -10.87
N GLN A 139 -11.04 -20.29 -11.37
CA GLN A 139 -11.10 -20.62 -12.79
C GLN A 139 -12.47 -20.36 -13.45
N ASN A 140 -13.56 -20.47 -12.69
CA ASN A 140 -14.92 -20.12 -13.15
C ASN A 140 -15.19 -18.61 -13.13
N GLN A 141 -14.16 -17.80 -13.02
CA GLN A 141 -14.19 -16.33 -12.94
C GLN A 141 -14.99 -15.78 -11.74
N LYS A 142 -15.33 -16.62 -10.75
CA LYS A 142 -15.94 -16.14 -9.52
C LYS A 142 -14.90 -15.36 -8.72
N VAL A 143 -15.21 -14.11 -8.41
CA VAL A 143 -14.40 -13.21 -7.59
C VAL A 143 -14.93 -13.22 -6.17
N ASN A 144 -14.09 -13.59 -5.22
CA ASN A 144 -14.36 -13.48 -3.79
C ASN A 144 -13.45 -12.40 -3.20
N LYS A 145 -14.04 -11.36 -2.61
CA LYS A 145 -13.30 -10.34 -1.87
C LYS A 145 -13.23 -10.73 -0.40
N ARG A 146 -12.05 -10.59 0.19
CA ARG A 146 -11.81 -10.77 1.62
C ARG A 146 -11.03 -9.58 2.15
N VAL A 147 -11.42 -9.09 3.32
CA VAL A 147 -10.71 -8.03 4.05
C VAL A 147 -9.79 -8.72 5.04
N TYR A 148 -8.48 -8.52 4.92
CA TYR A 148 -7.50 -9.09 5.83
C TYR A 148 -7.08 -8.11 6.93
N TRP A 149 -7.28 -6.80 6.71
CA TRP A 149 -7.01 -5.78 7.71
C TRP A 149 -8.22 -4.85 7.83
N LYS A 150 -8.66 -4.61 9.05
CA LYS A 150 -9.74 -3.66 9.34
C LYS A 150 -9.17 -2.51 10.15
N LYS A 151 -9.53 -1.30 9.74
CA LYS A 151 -9.24 -0.10 10.55
C LYS A 151 -9.78 -0.32 11.96
N PRO A 152 -8.96 -0.06 13.01
CA PRO A 152 -9.45 -0.08 14.38
C PRO A 152 -10.68 0.85 14.52
N GLU A 153 -11.73 0.36 15.17
CA GLU A 153 -12.85 1.19 15.54
C GLU A 153 -12.40 2.09 16.68
N PHE A 154 -12.21 3.37 16.36
CA PHE A 154 -12.05 4.37 17.41
C PHE A 154 -13.44 4.59 18.00
N PHE A 155 -13.67 4.08 19.19
CA PHE A 155 -14.79 4.51 19.99
C PHE A 155 -14.56 5.99 20.28
N GLU A 156 -15.40 6.87 19.73
CA GLU A 156 -15.55 8.20 20.28
C GLU A 156 -16.09 8.01 21.71
N GLU A 157 -15.19 7.85 22.66
CA GLU A 157 -15.54 8.26 24.01
C GLU A 157 -15.96 9.72 23.86
N LYS A 158 -17.22 10.01 24.13
CA LYS A 158 -17.73 11.37 24.29
C LYS A 158 -17.06 11.98 25.54
N GLY A 159 -15.77 12.03 25.53
CA GLY A 159 -14.87 12.40 26.60
C GLY A 159 -13.88 13.44 26.10
N ARG A 160 -13.62 14.38 26.95
CA ARG A 160 -12.72 15.51 26.79
C ARG A 160 -11.45 15.11 26.06
N ILE A 161 -11.06 15.88 25.04
CA ILE A 161 -9.71 15.84 24.50
C ILE A 161 -8.77 16.15 25.66
N HIS A 162 -8.06 15.15 26.13
CA HIS A 162 -7.01 15.35 27.12
C HIS A 162 -5.71 15.66 26.38
N PRO A 163 -4.91 16.63 26.85
CA PRO A 163 -3.55 16.78 26.36
C PRO A 163 -2.80 15.45 26.57
N LEU A 164 -1.99 15.05 25.59
CA LEU A 164 -1.14 13.88 25.73
C LEU A 164 -0.15 14.08 26.91
N GLY A 165 0.01 13.07 27.74
CA GLY A 165 1.05 13.02 28.74
C GLY A 165 2.43 12.72 28.12
N GLU A 166 3.51 12.97 28.86
CA GLU A 166 4.87 12.70 28.40
C GLU A 166 5.07 11.23 27.97
N SER A 167 4.51 10.29 28.72
CA SER A 167 4.59 8.85 28.41
C SER A 167 3.93 8.48 27.08
N GLU A 168 2.80 9.11 26.73
CA GLU A 168 2.11 8.87 25.47
C GLU A 168 2.87 9.48 24.29
N ILE A 169 3.51 10.63 24.51
CA ILE A 169 4.37 11.26 23.51
C ILE A 169 5.59 10.38 23.25
N ASP A 170 6.24 9.83 24.29
CA ASP A 170 7.37 8.92 24.16
C ASP A 170 7.00 7.62 23.43
N GLU A 171 5.81 7.09 23.67
CA GLU A 171 5.29 5.93 22.97
C GLU A 171 5.10 6.23 21.47
N ILE A 172 4.44 7.33 21.14
CA ILE A 172 4.23 7.78 19.75
C ILE A 172 5.58 8.00 19.06
N HIS A 173 6.52 8.66 19.72
CA HIS A 173 7.88 8.88 19.21
C HIS A 173 8.56 7.55 18.89
N SER A 174 8.50 6.59 19.80
CA SER A 174 9.09 5.26 19.62
C SER A 174 8.48 4.51 18.45
N LEU A 175 7.15 4.56 18.27
CA LEU A 175 6.45 3.94 17.15
C LEU A 175 6.84 4.58 15.80
N ILE A 176 7.00 5.91 15.76
CA ILE A 176 7.44 6.61 14.54
C ILE A 176 8.88 6.18 14.19
N ILE A 177 9.79 6.13 15.18
CA ILE A 177 11.18 5.70 14.96
C ILE A 177 11.23 4.25 14.47
N GLU A 178 10.47 3.35 15.05
CA GLU A 178 10.39 1.96 14.62
C GLU A 178 9.86 1.86 13.17
N SER A 179 8.79 2.58 12.87
CA SER A 179 8.24 2.68 11.52
C SER A 179 9.26 3.19 10.49
N LEU A 180 10.03 4.22 10.85
CA LEU A 180 11.09 4.73 9.98
C LEU A 180 12.20 3.69 9.78
N ARG A 181 12.68 3.04 10.85
CA ARG A 181 13.71 1.99 10.76
C ARG A 181 13.34 0.88 9.79
N ASN A 182 12.08 0.45 9.81
CA ASN A 182 11.60 -0.61 8.91
C ASN A 182 11.59 -0.19 7.42
N ARG A 183 11.52 1.12 7.14
CA ARG A 183 11.43 1.68 5.78
C ARG A 183 12.74 2.18 5.20
N ILE A 184 13.80 2.30 6.01
CA ILE A 184 15.10 2.81 5.55
C ILE A 184 16.02 1.74 4.96
N TYR A 185 15.64 0.46 5.01
CA TYR A 185 16.40 -0.60 4.38
C TYR A 185 16.18 -0.56 2.86
N SER A 186 17.17 -0.01 2.16
CA SER A 186 17.16 0.10 0.70
C SER A 186 18.55 -0.19 0.16
N ASP A 187 18.62 -0.88 -0.98
CA ASP A 187 19.87 -1.14 -1.72
C ASP A 187 20.32 0.08 -2.55
N VAL A 188 19.50 1.14 -2.57
CA VAL A 188 19.79 2.38 -3.30
C VAL A 188 19.72 3.59 -2.36
N PRO A 189 20.38 4.71 -2.70
CA PRO A 189 20.30 5.94 -1.92
C PRO A 189 18.85 6.40 -1.76
N MET A 190 18.48 6.77 -0.54
CA MET A 190 17.15 7.30 -0.23
C MET A 190 17.11 8.81 -0.35
N GLY A 191 15.93 9.32 -0.72
CA GLY A 191 15.61 10.73 -0.71
C GLY A 191 14.36 11.01 0.14
N LEU A 192 14.27 12.22 0.65
CA LEU A 192 13.12 12.75 1.37
C LEU A 192 12.51 13.90 0.57
N PHE A 193 11.23 13.77 0.22
CA PHE A 193 10.46 14.94 -0.20
C PHE A 193 10.17 15.80 1.02
N LEU A 194 10.86 16.94 1.09
CA LEU A 194 10.77 17.87 2.20
C LEU A 194 9.93 19.09 1.78
N SER A 195 8.77 19.21 2.38
CA SER A 195 7.93 20.41 2.29
C SER A 195 8.10 21.29 3.52
N SER A 196 7.44 22.43 3.58
CA SER A 196 7.32 23.26 4.78
C SER A 196 6.39 22.64 5.85
N GLY A 197 5.73 21.52 5.52
CA GLY A 197 4.78 20.84 6.40
C GLY A 197 5.45 20.19 7.62
N ILE A 198 4.69 20.08 8.71
CA ILE A 198 5.15 19.51 9.98
C ILE A 198 5.60 18.06 9.81
N ASP A 199 4.85 17.24 9.07
CA ASP A 199 5.12 15.80 8.93
C ASP A 199 6.47 15.53 8.27
N SER A 200 6.71 16.13 7.10
CA SER A 200 7.98 15.96 6.37
C SER A 200 9.18 16.52 7.15
N SER A 201 8.98 17.64 7.86
CA SER A 201 10.01 18.24 8.71
C SER A 201 10.32 17.36 9.91
N LEU A 202 9.31 16.78 10.56
CA LEU A 202 9.49 15.84 11.66
C LEU A 202 10.27 14.60 11.19
N ILE A 203 9.85 13.98 10.08
CA ILE A 203 10.56 12.84 9.51
C ILE A 203 12.02 13.18 9.23
N GLY A 204 12.31 14.32 8.59
CA GLY A 204 13.68 14.77 8.32
C GLY A 204 14.51 14.94 9.60
N CYS A 205 13.94 15.55 10.63
CA CYS A 205 14.59 15.70 11.92
C CYS A 205 14.90 14.35 12.59
N LEU A 206 13.96 13.41 12.59
CA LEU A 206 14.12 12.08 13.18
C LEU A 206 15.15 11.24 12.43
N LEU A 207 15.13 11.25 11.10
CA LEU A 207 16.15 10.59 10.28
C LEU A 207 17.56 11.10 10.60
N LYS A 208 17.73 12.42 10.76
CA LYS A 208 19.04 13.02 11.04
C LYS A 208 19.46 12.86 12.50
N ARG A 209 18.58 13.16 13.47
CA ARG A 209 18.96 13.25 14.89
C ARG A 209 18.94 11.90 15.60
N GLU A 210 17.92 11.07 15.32
CA GLU A 210 17.73 9.81 16.04
C GLU A 210 18.35 8.62 15.31
N LEU A 211 18.31 8.64 13.97
CA LEU A 211 18.82 7.54 13.15
C LEU A 211 20.20 7.83 12.57
N ASN A 212 20.70 9.06 12.74
CA ASN A 212 22.00 9.52 12.23
C ASN A 212 22.21 9.27 10.73
N LEU A 213 21.15 9.46 9.94
CA LEU A 213 21.18 9.26 8.50
C LEU A 213 21.30 10.59 7.77
N ASP A 214 22.15 10.60 6.74
CA ASP A 214 22.20 11.67 5.76
C ASP A 214 21.35 11.29 4.56
N VAL A 215 20.20 11.95 4.41
CA VAL A 215 19.28 11.74 3.30
C VAL A 215 19.26 12.95 2.38
N LEU A 216 19.19 12.71 1.07
CA LEU A 216 19.01 13.77 0.10
C LEU A 216 17.59 14.35 0.24
N SER A 217 17.48 15.65 0.53
CA SER A 217 16.18 16.33 0.58
C SER A 217 15.86 16.98 -0.75
N LEU A 218 14.64 16.79 -1.21
CA LEU A 218 14.10 17.37 -2.44
C LEU A 218 12.90 18.24 -2.08
N THR A 219 12.94 19.51 -2.49
CA THR A 219 11.85 20.47 -2.29
C THR A 219 11.43 21.06 -3.62
N VAL A 220 10.14 21.10 -3.87
CA VAL A 220 9.56 21.83 -5.02
C VAL A 220 9.23 23.23 -4.56
N SER A 221 9.74 24.23 -5.27
CA SER A 221 9.40 25.64 -5.05
C SER A 221 8.75 26.23 -6.29
N PHE A 222 7.91 27.23 -6.09
CA PHE A 222 7.25 27.97 -7.17
C PHE A 222 7.82 29.38 -7.24
N ASP A 223 7.85 29.96 -8.46
CA ASP A 223 8.28 31.35 -8.63
C ASP A 223 7.34 32.29 -7.87
N LYS A 224 7.93 33.27 -7.21
CA LYS A 224 7.20 34.28 -6.42
C LYS A 224 6.12 34.95 -7.27
N GLY A 225 4.88 34.74 -6.92
CA GLY A 225 3.70 35.38 -7.52
C GLY A 225 2.67 34.43 -8.11
N LEU A 226 2.93 33.12 -8.19
CA LEU A 226 1.98 32.15 -8.73
C LEU A 226 1.23 31.31 -7.66
N VAL A 227 1.76 31.19 -6.46
CA VAL A 227 1.10 30.47 -5.34
C VAL A 227 1.52 31.13 -4.03
N HIS A 228 0.61 31.20 -3.07
CA HIS A 228 0.96 31.46 -1.68
C HIS A 228 1.83 30.31 -1.17
N ASP A 229 3.13 30.56 -0.96
CA ASP A 229 3.98 29.68 -0.19
C ASP A 229 3.40 29.58 1.22
N GLU A 230 2.96 28.39 1.58
CA GLU A 230 2.66 28.04 2.96
C GLU A 230 3.95 27.86 3.77
#